data_4d012143407283ac76b9de993c6bf3a8
#
_entry.id   4d012143407283ac76b9de993c6bf3a8
#
_cell.length_a   1.000
_cell.length_b   1.000
_cell.length_c   1.000
_cell.angle_alpha   90.00
_cell.angle_beta   90.00
_cell.angle_gamma   90.00
#
_symmetry.space_group_name_H-M   'P 1'
#
loop_
_entity.id
_entity.type
_entity.pdbx_description
1 polymer ?
#
loop_
_entity_poly.entity_id
_entity_poly.type
_entity_poly.pdbx_seq_one_letter_code
_entity_poly.pdbx_strand_id
1 'polypeptide(L)'
;MKRILKILIMSFFLVFLQALSYSQENVVPVIRMKGEDYGAPNPFKNSIRGPGKYKTDIVYDSLIEKDEKGLIPWLAKKWTIDDKENSIIFELEPNVKWHDGKPLTVEDIKFTIDYYDKYPPVVDQTHDNGENIVKKIDILSNNKIKITFKKYSPLNLERIGTIKIIPKHVWEKVNNPLAYTGEGYLVGSGPYKVVEYNSDKGSYAFEAFNDFWGMKPAAKRLEWIPVSDPVLALERGEVSIISISPNVIDRYKNNNKYGLVVENSFHTFRLVWNQEKVNACQDKNVRKAIAYAINRESLIEKLEKGYGHLSSPGYIVSTNPMYNPNITKYPYSVEKAKELMKGKTVNATILVSNNPKEIKMAELIKIDLAKIGINLTVKSVDAKSRDNDVKNGNYEFALLKYGSMGGDADYVRSVYSSTAKSGIQRIQGYKNKELDDLLMAQLREKDSKKRKEILYKIQEIIADELPMLPLYSEDFIYVYRKDDYSNYRKRYDNPVPLFTKLSFLIKEKK
;
A
#
# COMPACT_ATOMS: atom_id res chain seq x y z
N MET A 1 21.70 20.30 -61.26
CA MET A 1 21.28 20.98 -60.04
C MET A 1 19.82 20.77 -59.67
N LYS A 2 18.81 21.03 -60.50
CA LYS A 2 17.36 20.90 -60.13
C LYS A 2 16.91 19.45 -59.79
N ARG A 3 17.54 18.38 -60.33
CA ARG A 3 17.19 17.01 -59.96
C ARG A 3 17.78 16.56 -58.61
N ILE A 4 18.99 17.01 -58.29
CA ILE A 4 19.64 16.69 -56.98
C ILE A 4 18.92 17.42 -55.84
N LEU A 5 18.45 18.65 -56.06
CA LEU A 5 17.68 19.41 -55.06
C LEU A 5 16.31 18.75 -54.78
N LYS A 6 15.62 18.20 -55.80
CA LYS A 6 14.36 17.45 -55.59
C LYS A 6 14.55 16.15 -54.82
N ILE A 7 15.67 15.42 -55.03
CA ILE A 7 15.98 14.20 -54.29
C ILE A 7 16.32 14.55 -52.84
N LEU A 8 17.07 15.60 -52.56
CA LEU A 8 17.35 16.08 -51.20
C LEU A 8 16.10 16.54 -50.47
N ILE A 9 15.18 17.24 -51.10
CA ILE A 9 13.91 17.68 -50.51
C ILE A 9 13.00 16.46 -50.23
N MET A 10 12.96 15.47 -51.14
CA MET A 10 12.17 14.26 -50.96
C MET A 10 12.74 13.37 -49.87
N SER A 11 14.08 13.26 -49.75
CA SER A 11 14.72 12.53 -48.65
C SER A 11 14.52 13.25 -47.29
N PHE A 12 14.56 14.58 -47.27
CA PHE A 12 14.27 15.35 -46.04
C PHE A 12 12.80 15.21 -45.62
N PHE A 13 11.88 15.17 -46.58
CA PHE A 13 10.44 14.96 -46.31
C PHE A 13 10.14 13.53 -45.85
N LEU A 14 10.84 12.51 -46.38
CA LEU A 14 10.75 11.13 -45.97
C LEU A 14 11.34 10.92 -44.57
N VAL A 15 12.48 11.55 -44.26
CA VAL A 15 13.07 11.50 -42.90
C VAL A 15 12.19 12.29 -41.91
N PHE A 16 11.56 13.38 -42.30
CA PHE A 16 10.62 14.11 -41.47
C PHE A 16 9.30 13.37 -41.26
N LEU A 17 8.79 12.66 -42.28
CA LEU A 17 7.65 11.73 -42.14
C LEU A 17 7.99 10.50 -41.32
N GLN A 18 9.19 9.93 -41.40
CA GLN A 18 9.65 8.87 -40.51
C GLN A 18 9.90 9.37 -39.09
N ALA A 19 10.41 10.61 -38.90
CA ALA A 19 10.52 11.23 -37.57
C ALA A 19 9.14 11.52 -36.96
N LEU A 20 8.15 11.94 -37.78
CA LEU A 20 6.76 12.11 -37.33
C LEU A 20 6.04 10.79 -37.05
N SER A 21 6.36 9.71 -37.78
CA SER A 21 5.83 8.37 -37.48
C SER A 21 6.53 7.70 -36.29
N TYR A 22 7.72 8.16 -35.89
CA TYR A 22 8.47 7.63 -34.75
C TYR A 22 8.08 8.25 -33.40
N SER A 23 7.19 9.25 -33.38
CA SER A 23 6.73 9.93 -32.16
C SER A 23 5.23 9.82 -31.91
N GLN A 24 4.51 8.91 -32.54
CA GLN A 24 3.20 8.52 -32.01
C GLN A 24 3.44 7.63 -30.79
N GLU A 25 3.64 8.29 -29.65
CA GLU A 25 3.45 7.69 -28.34
C GLU A 25 2.10 6.98 -28.36
N ASN A 26 2.10 5.66 -28.19
CA ASN A 26 0.91 4.83 -28.31
C ASN A 26 -0.05 5.09 -27.13
N VAL A 27 -0.79 6.20 -27.18
CA VAL A 27 -1.93 6.43 -26.29
C VAL A 27 -3.02 5.48 -26.71
N VAL A 28 -3.35 4.53 -25.81
CA VAL A 28 -4.42 3.56 -26.07
C VAL A 28 -5.80 4.21 -25.88
N PRO A 29 -6.84 3.74 -26.58
CA PRO A 29 -8.18 4.30 -26.44
C PRO A 29 -8.72 4.14 -25.01
N VAL A 30 -8.57 2.97 -24.41
CA VAL A 30 -9.11 2.64 -23.09
C VAL A 30 -8.31 1.52 -22.42
N ILE A 31 -8.15 1.64 -21.10
CA ILE A 31 -7.69 0.54 -20.22
C ILE A 31 -8.86 0.19 -19.31
N ARG A 32 -9.31 -1.07 -19.34
CA ARG A 32 -10.43 -1.57 -18.54
C ARG A 32 -9.96 -2.47 -17.43
N MET A 33 -10.48 -2.25 -16.24
CA MET A 33 -10.21 -3.02 -15.03
C MET A 33 -11.52 -3.52 -14.41
N LYS A 34 -11.43 -4.58 -13.60
CA LYS A 34 -12.57 -5.03 -12.79
C LYS A 34 -13.00 -3.93 -11.83
N GLY A 35 -14.28 -3.58 -11.86
CA GLY A 35 -14.93 -2.63 -10.97
C GLY A 35 -15.54 -3.29 -9.73
N GLU A 36 -15.60 -2.51 -8.69
CA GLU A 36 -16.30 -2.76 -7.43
C GLU A 36 -16.38 -1.43 -6.69
N ASP A 37 -17.43 -1.18 -5.90
CA ASP A 37 -17.55 0.08 -5.18
C ASP A 37 -16.54 0.18 -4.03
N TYR A 38 -15.72 1.20 -4.09
CA TYR A 38 -14.74 1.60 -3.06
C TYR A 38 -14.91 3.06 -2.65
N GLY A 39 -16.11 3.61 -2.82
CA GLY A 39 -16.44 4.99 -2.54
C GLY A 39 -16.03 5.96 -3.64
N ALA A 40 -16.47 7.20 -3.53
CA ALA A 40 -16.10 8.26 -4.46
C ALA A 40 -14.59 8.51 -4.43
N PRO A 41 -13.92 8.73 -5.60
CA PRO A 41 -12.48 8.91 -5.66
C PRO A 41 -12.06 10.31 -5.22
N ASN A 42 -12.28 10.61 -3.93
CA ASN A 42 -11.78 11.81 -3.28
C ASN A 42 -11.22 11.48 -1.87
N PRO A 43 -10.40 12.34 -1.26
CA PRO A 43 -9.71 12.05 0.00
C PRO A 43 -10.62 11.71 1.19
N PHE A 44 -11.89 12.14 1.19
CA PHE A 44 -12.80 11.98 2.32
C PHE A 44 -13.78 10.81 2.18
N LYS A 45 -14.02 10.34 0.96
CA LYS A 45 -15.09 9.38 0.65
C LYS A 45 -14.61 8.04 0.09
N ASN A 46 -13.30 7.90 -0.18
CA ASN A 46 -12.77 6.63 -0.66
C ASN A 46 -12.72 5.59 0.45
N SER A 47 -12.72 4.30 0.08
CA SER A 47 -12.42 3.23 1.02
C SER A 47 -10.93 3.15 1.30
N ILE A 48 -10.54 3.00 2.57
CA ILE A 48 -9.15 2.75 2.97
C ILE A 48 -8.66 1.38 2.49
N ARG A 49 -9.58 0.45 2.25
CA ARG A 49 -9.28 -0.90 1.76
C ARG A 49 -9.46 -0.96 0.24
N GLY A 50 -8.55 -1.71 -0.41
CA GLY A 50 -8.64 -1.99 -1.83
C GLY A 50 -8.41 -0.79 -2.75
N PRO A 51 -8.97 -0.80 -3.95
CA PRO A 51 -8.70 0.16 -5.03
C PRO A 51 -9.23 1.59 -4.83
N GLY A 52 -9.95 1.90 -3.75
CA GLY A 52 -10.48 3.25 -3.49
C GLY A 52 -9.39 4.31 -3.44
N LYS A 53 -8.35 4.06 -2.64
CA LYS A 53 -7.20 4.97 -2.53
C LYS A 53 -6.53 5.21 -3.89
N TYR A 54 -6.38 4.18 -4.73
CA TYR A 54 -5.64 4.30 -6.00
C TYR A 54 -6.38 5.11 -7.04
N LYS A 55 -7.73 5.04 -7.04
CA LYS A 55 -8.55 5.91 -7.87
C LYS A 55 -8.39 7.37 -7.47
N THR A 56 -8.31 7.62 -6.15
CA THR A 56 -8.01 8.96 -5.62
C THR A 56 -6.62 9.44 -6.05
N ASP A 57 -5.61 8.55 -6.04
CA ASP A 57 -4.25 8.86 -6.48
C ASP A 57 -4.16 9.26 -7.97
N ILE A 58 -5.08 8.77 -8.82
CA ILE A 58 -5.17 9.14 -10.25
C ILE A 58 -5.76 10.54 -10.44
N VAL A 59 -6.69 10.91 -9.57
CA VAL A 59 -7.43 12.19 -9.64
C VAL A 59 -6.68 13.34 -8.98
N TYR A 60 -6.02 13.07 -7.86
CA TYR A 60 -5.35 14.09 -7.05
C TYR A 60 -3.83 13.91 -7.07
N ASP A 61 -3.12 15.00 -7.21
CA ASP A 61 -1.67 15.01 -7.05
C ASP A 61 -1.26 15.21 -5.59
N SER A 62 0.00 14.93 -5.34
CA SER A 62 0.73 15.15 -4.09
C SER A 62 2.03 15.91 -4.37
N LEU A 63 2.70 16.44 -3.36
CA LEU A 63 3.97 17.15 -3.55
C LEU A 63 5.05 16.23 -4.12
N ILE A 64 5.08 14.98 -3.66
CA ILE A 64 5.99 13.94 -4.13
C ILE A 64 5.21 12.67 -4.47
N GLU A 65 5.76 11.83 -5.33
CA GLU A 65 5.23 10.51 -5.66
C GLU A 65 6.25 9.42 -5.35
N LYS A 66 5.86 8.17 -5.61
CA LYS A 66 6.67 6.97 -5.38
C LYS A 66 6.82 6.18 -6.66
N ASP A 67 8.04 5.80 -6.98
CA ASP A 67 8.34 4.85 -8.05
C ASP A 67 8.97 3.56 -7.49
N GLU A 68 9.57 2.75 -8.35
CA GLU A 68 10.26 1.51 -7.97
C GLU A 68 11.56 1.73 -7.17
N LYS A 69 12.11 2.94 -7.18
CA LYS A 69 13.39 3.30 -6.54
C LYS A 69 13.22 4.10 -5.26
N GLY A 70 12.06 4.74 -5.05
CA GLY A 70 11.83 5.55 -3.87
C GLY A 70 10.87 6.72 -4.08
N LEU A 71 11.13 7.79 -3.31
CA LEU A 71 10.41 9.06 -3.43
C LEU A 71 10.94 9.85 -4.61
N ILE A 72 10.03 10.36 -5.44
CA ILE A 72 10.36 11.16 -6.63
C ILE A 72 9.67 12.53 -6.59
N PRO A 73 10.26 13.57 -7.18
CA PRO A 73 9.62 14.85 -7.40
C PRO A 73 8.29 14.68 -8.16
N TRP A 74 7.29 15.50 -7.76
CA TRP A 74 6.00 15.54 -8.44
C TRP A 74 5.50 16.99 -8.49
N LEU A 75 4.35 17.39 -7.84
CA LEU A 75 3.98 18.81 -7.76
C LEU A 75 5.14 19.68 -7.22
N ALA A 76 5.91 19.14 -6.30
CA ALA A 76 7.19 19.74 -5.93
C ALA A 76 8.28 19.18 -6.85
N LYS A 77 8.82 20.02 -7.75
CA LYS A 77 9.95 19.67 -8.61
C LYS A 77 11.24 19.40 -7.84
N LYS A 78 11.35 19.94 -6.62
CA LYS A 78 12.43 19.67 -5.65
C LYS A 78 12.01 20.05 -4.23
N TRP A 79 12.74 19.50 -3.27
CA TRP A 79 12.62 19.87 -1.85
C TRP A 79 14.00 20.02 -1.22
N THR A 80 14.04 20.74 -0.10
CA THR A 80 15.23 20.91 0.74
C THR A 80 14.84 20.65 2.20
N ILE A 81 15.56 19.76 2.86
CA ILE A 81 15.36 19.46 4.29
C ILE A 81 16.32 20.35 5.10
N ASP A 82 15.77 21.04 6.09
CA ASP A 82 16.54 21.79 7.10
C ASP A 82 16.41 21.09 8.46
N ASP A 83 17.44 20.31 8.80
CA ASP A 83 17.50 19.56 10.06
C ASP A 83 17.59 20.43 11.30
N LYS A 84 18.12 21.67 11.17
CA LYS A 84 18.26 22.61 12.30
C LYS A 84 16.91 23.17 12.69
N GLU A 85 16.11 23.55 11.70
CA GLU A 85 14.78 24.10 11.92
C GLU A 85 13.67 23.04 11.93
N ASN A 86 14.02 21.79 11.68
CA ASN A 86 13.09 20.67 11.53
C ASN A 86 11.99 21.00 10.51
N SER A 87 12.40 21.42 9.31
CA SER A 87 11.51 21.90 8.27
C SER A 87 11.88 21.37 6.89
N ILE A 88 10.91 21.40 5.98
CA ILE A 88 11.07 21.05 4.58
C ILE A 88 10.56 22.22 3.74
N ILE A 89 11.37 22.64 2.77
CA ILE A 89 10.99 23.64 1.76
C ILE A 89 10.70 22.89 0.48
N PHE A 90 9.49 23.05 -0.05
CA PHE A 90 9.10 22.54 -1.36
C PHE A 90 9.05 23.65 -2.38
N GLU A 91 9.56 23.40 -3.58
CA GLU A 91 9.47 24.29 -4.75
C GLU A 91 8.57 23.63 -5.79
N LEU A 92 7.44 24.28 -6.11
CA LEU A 92 6.40 23.73 -6.97
C LEU A 92 6.74 23.85 -8.46
N GLU A 93 6.20 22.93 -9.25
CA GLU A 93 6.11 23.05 -10.70
C GLU A 93 5.24 24.27 -11.09
N PRO A 94 5.62 25.01 -12.12
CA PRO A 94 4.84 26.15 -12.59
C PRO A 94 3.64 25.68 -13.44
N ASN A 95 2.64 26.55 -13.56
CA ASN A 95 1.51 26.42 -14.50
C ASN A 95 0.65 25.15 -14.31
N VAL A 96 0.66 24.55 -13.12
CA VAL A 96 -0.23 23.44 -12.79
C VAL A 96 -1.67 23.94 -12.73
N LYS A 97 -2.60 23.17 -13.30
CA LYS A 97 -4.03 23.49 -13.31
C LYS A 97 -4.84 22.40 -12.60
N TRP A 98 -5.91 22.82 -11.99
CA TRP A 98 -7.00 21.95 -11.57
C TRP A 98 -7.82 21.47 -12.78
N HIS A 99 -8.60 20.39 -12.63
CA HIS A 99 -9.46 19.84 -13.69
C HIS A 99 -10.50 20.84 -14.22
N ASP A 100 -10.83 21.87 -13.45
CA ASP A 100 -11.73 22.98 -13.84
C ASP A 100 -10.99 24.17 -14.52
N GLY A 101 -9.69 24.01 -14.77
CA GLY A 101 -8.85 24.97 -15.47
C GLY A 101 -8.23 26.06 -14.59
N LYS A 102 -8.60 26.17 -13.33
CA LYS A 102 -8.00 27.14 -12.39
C LYS A 102 -6.56 26.76 -12.03
N PRO A 103 -5.69 27.76 -11.72
CA PRO A 103 -4.31 27.46 -11.33
C PRO A 103 -4.25 26.82 -9.94
N LEU A 104 -3.35 25.83 -9.77
CA LEU A 104 -2.93 25.30 -8.49
C LEU A 104 -1.76 26.14 -7.97
N THR A 105 -1.84 26.56 -6.71
CA THR A 105 -0.86 27.46 -6.10
C THR A 105 -0.38 26.94 -4.74
N VAL A 106 0.63 27.61 -4.15
CA VAL A 106 1.09 27.32 -2.78
C VAL A 106 0.00 27.55 -1.72
N GLU A 107 -1.00 28.39 -2.01
CA GLU A 107 -2.15 28.60 -1.15
C GLU A 107 -3.02 27.34 -1.02
N ASP A 108 -3.15 26.55 -2.11
CA ASP A 108 -3.86 25.27 -2.07
C ASP A 108 -3.12 24.24 -1.18
N ILE A 109 -1.77 24.25 -1.21
CA ILE A 109 -0.96 23.37 -0.35
C ILE A 109 -1.18 23.75 1.13
N LYS A 110 -1.04 25.04 1.46
CA LYS A 110 -1.27 25.52 2.83
C LYS A 110 -2.69 25.20 3.27
N PHE A 111 -3.67 25.52 2.46
CA PHE A 111 -5.09 25.24 2.72
C PHE A 111 -5.32 23.75 2.98
N THR A 112 -4.77 22.88 2.14
CA THR A 112 -4.94 21.42 2.28
C THR A 112 -4.49 20.94 3.65
N ILE A 113 -3.30 21.36 4.11
CA ILE A 113 -2.74 20.92 5.39
C ILE A 113 -3.60 21.45 6.55
N ASP A 114 -3.97 22.74 6.52
CA ASP A 114 -4.82 23.36 7.54
C ASP A 114 -6.24 22.74 7.58
N TYR A 115 -6.78 22.40 6.40
CA TYR A 115 -8.10 21.78 6.29
C TYR A 115 -8.10 20.34 6.80
N TYR A 116 -7.04 19.56 6.53
CA TYR A 116 -6.88 18.19 7.02
C TYR A 116 -6.65 18.13 8.53
N ASP A 117 -6.08 19.16 9.14
CA ASP A 117 -6.01 19.28 10.60
C ASP A 117 -7.41 19.33 11.22
N LYS A 118 -8.32 20.07 10.60
CA LYS A 118 -9.70 20.21 11.05
C LYS A 118 -10.60 19.04 10.63
N TYR A 119 -10.39 18.53 9.41
CA TYR A 119 -11.18 17.48 8.79
C TYR A 119 -10.27 16.40 8.21
N PRO A 120 -9.80 15.45 9.02
CA PRO A 120 -8.88 14.43 8.55
C PRO A 120 -9.44 13.60 7.39
N PRO A 121 -8.66 13.36 6.34
CA PRO A 121 -9.06 12.48 5.23
C PRO A 121 -9.04 11.01 5.66
N VAL A 122 -9.59 10.12 4.83
CA VAL A 122 -9.59 8.66 5.09
C VAL A 122 -8.17 8.11 5.32
N VAL A 123 -7.18 8.63 4.58
CA VAL A 123 -5.75 8.31 4.77
C VAL A 123 -5.08 9.56 5.32
N ASP A 124 -5.15 9.71 6.63
CA ASP A 124 -4.54 10.85 7.31
C ASP A 124 -3.05 10.63 7.54
N GLN A 125 -2.25 11.53 7.01
CA GLN A 125 -0.78 11.57 7.18
C GLN A 125 -0.31 12.85 7.88
N THR A 126 -1.23 13.76 8.19
CA THR A 126 -0.94 15.01 8.91
C THR A 126 -0.90 14.82 10.42
N HIS A 127 -1.36 13.66 10.91
CA HIS A 127 -1.34 13.32 12.34
C HIS A 127 -0.53 12.06 12.64
N ASP A 128 0.09 12.02 13.81
CA ASP A 128 0.71 10.84 14.41
C ASP A 128 0.10 10.60 15.78
N ASN A 129 -0.50 9.43 16.02
CA ASN A 129 -1.26 9.11 17.25
C ASN A 129 -2.33 10.17 17.62
N GLY A 130 -2.95 10.80 16.61
CA GLY A 130 -3.98 11.82 16.77
C GLY A 130 -3.44 13.22 17.08
N GLU A 131 -2.12 13.44 17.03
CA GLU A 131 -1.49 14.76 17.16
C GLU A 131 -1.04 15.26 15.79
N ASN A 132 -1.44 16.47 15.40
CA ASN A 132 -0.93 17.12 14.19
C ASN A 132 0.60 17.23 14.24
N ILE A 133 1.29 16.78 13.18
CA ILE A 133 2.75 16.81 13.10
C ILE A 133 3.31 18.17 12.67
N VAL A 134 2.47 19.02 12.04
CA VAL A 134 2.87 20.32 11.52
C VAL A 134 2.83 21.38 12.61
N LYS A 135 3.88 22.18 12.73
CA LYS A 135 4.00 23.31 13.65
C LYS A 135 3.62 24.62 12.98
N LYS A 136 4.12 24.84 11.76
CA LYS A 136 3.96 26.10 11.04
C LYS A 136 4.10 25.89 9.54
N ILE A 137 3.41 26.70 8.76
CA ILE A 137 3.50 26.74 7.30
C ILE A 137 3.76 28.18 6.87
N ASP A 138 4.85 28.40 6.14
CA ASP A 138 5.25 29.70 5.62
C ASP A 138 5.28 29.67 4.10
N ILE A 139 4.58 30.57 3.45
CA ILE A 139 4.68 30.82 2.02
C ILE A 139 5.87 31.75 1.80
N LEU A 140 6.93 31.24 1.13
CA LEU A 140 8.16 31.99 0.90
C LEU A 140 8.13 32.78 -0.41
N SER A 141 7.38 32.27 -1.40
CA SER A 141 7.14 32.93 -2.70
C SER A 141 5.95 32.28 -3.39
N ASN A 142 5.60 32.73 -4.58
CA ASN A 142 4.49 32.20 -5.38
C ASN A 142 4.62 30.70 -5.72
N ASN A 143 5.84 30.12 -5.59
CA ASN A 143 6.08 28.71 -5.87
C ASN A 143 6.88 27.99 -4.79
N LYS A 144 7.12 28.63 -3.62
CA LYS A 144 7.87 28.02 -2.53
C LYS A 144 7.12 28.07 -1.22
N ILE A 145 7.05 26.94 -0.55
CA ILE A 145 6.40 26.79 0.74
C ILE A 145 7.33 26.03 1.71
N LYS A 146 7.41 26.52 2.94
CA LYS A 146 8.16 25.90 4.03
C LYS A 146 7.20 25.31 5.04
N ILE A 147 7.39 24.05 5.37
CA ILE A 147 6.62 23.33 6.37
C ILE A 147 7.55 22.95 7.51
N THR A 148 7.29 23.50 8.71
CA THR A 148 8.02 23.23 9.94
C THR A 148 7.26 22.24 10.79
N PHE A 149 7.93 21.21 11.32
CA PHE A 149 7.32 20.15 12.10
C PHE A 149 7.51 20.36 13.60
N LYS A 150 6.57 19.86 14.41
CA LYS A 150 6.63 19.90 15.87
C LYS A 150 7.79 19.06 16.41
N LYS A 151 8.02 17.89 15.80
CA LYS A 151 9.09 16.95 16.16
C LYS A 151 9.75 16.41 14.89
N TYR A 152 11.04 16.12 14.98
CA TYR A 152 11.72 15.39 13.93
C TYR A 152 11.14 13.97 13.81
N SER A 153 10.96 13.55 12.58
CA SER A 153 10.73 12.17 12.21
C SER A 153 11.28 11.92 10.79
N PRO A 154 11.94 10.79 10.53
CA PRO A 154 12.38 10.41 9.18
C PRO A 154 11.21 10.25 8.21
N LEU A 155 9.99 10.14 8.73
CA LEU A 155 8.75 9.99 7.95
C LEU A 155 8.14 11.34 7.52
N ASN A 156 8.60 12.47 8.05
CA ASN A 156 7.95 13.77 7.80
C ASN A 156 7.89 14.11 6.32
N LEU A 157 8.97 13.82 5.55
CA LEU A 157 8.98 14.04 4.11
C LEU A 157 7.91 13.19 3.39
N GLU A 158 7.89 11.90 3.66
CA GLU A 158 6.94 10.99 3.01
C GLU A 158 5.50 11.34 3.41
N ARG A 159 5.23 11.54 4.69
CA ARG A 159 3.92 11.87 5.20
C ARG A 159 3.36 13.11 4.54
N ILE A 160 4.04 14.25 4.70
CA ILE A 160 3.51 15.52 4.19
C ILE A 160 3.60 15.62 2.66
N GLY A 161 4.61 14.98 2.07
CA GLY A 161 4.83 15.00 0.64
C GLY A 161 3.81 14.19 -0.16
N THR A 162 3.19 13.16 0.44
CA THR A 162 2.25 12.27 -0.27
C THR A 162 0.77 12.51 0.06
N ILE A 163 0.43 13.54 0.85
CA ILE A 163 -0.97 13.94 1.03
C ILE A 163 -1.58 14.38 -0.30
N LYS A 164 -2.85 14.16 -0.48
CA LYS A 164 -3.56 14.60 -1.70
C LYS A 164 -3.94 16.07 -1.57
N ILE A 165 -3.44 16.89 -2.48
CA ILE A 165 -3.73 18.32 -2.47
C ILE A 165 -5.14 18.53 -3.01
N ILE A 166 -5.92 19.37 -2.32
CA ILE A 166 -7.32 19.68 -2.66
C ILE A 166 -7.47 21.16 -3.03
N PRO A 167 -8.39 21.49 -3.96
CA PRO A 167 -8.60 22.86 -4.42
C PRO A 167 -9.27 23.72 -3.34
N LYS A 168 -8.57 24.75 -2.88
CA LYS A 168 -9.09 25.71 -1.89
C LYS A 168 -10.45 26.28 -2.29
N HIS A 169 -10.58 26.70 -3.55
CA HIS A 169 -11.80 27.34 -4.06
C HIS A 169 -13.05 26.44 -4.04
N VAL A 170 -12.88 25.12 -3.94
CA VAL A 170 -13.98 24.17 -3.77
C VAL A 170 -14.26 23.92 -2.30
N TRP A 171 -13.20 23.68 -1.52
CA TRP A 171 -13.34 23.12 -0.16
C TRP A 171 -13.39 24.18 0.95
N GLU A 172 -12.99 25.44 0.71
CA GLU A 172 -12.92 26.46 1.79
C GLU A 172 -14.26 26.76 2.47
N LYS A 173 -15.39 26.51 1.79
CA LYS A 173 -16.75 26.72 2.32
C LYS A 173 -17.41 25.45 2.81
N VAL A 174 -16.73 24.30 2.70
CA VAL A 174 -17.29 22.99 3.06
C VAL A 174 -16.96 22.67 4.51
N ASN A 175 -17.98 22.59 5.36
CA ASN A 175 -17.83 22.27 6.78
C ASN A 175 -18.10 20.79 7.11
N ASN A 176 -18.56 19.99 6.15
CA ASN A 176 -18.76 18.55 6.30
C ASN A 176 -18.31 17.82 5.03
N PRO A 177 -17.00 17.53 4.90
CA PRO A 177 -16.46 16.90 3.70
C PRO A 177 -16.97 15.46 3.47
N LEU A 178 -17.36 14.75 4.52
CA LEU A 178 -17.90 13.39 4.42
C LEU A 178 -19.27 13.36 3.73
N ALA A 179 -20.09 14.37 3.94
CA ALA A 179 -21.41 14.48 3.31
C ALA A 179 -21.38 15.23 1.98
N TYR A 180 -20.33 16.04 1.70
CA TYR A 180 -20.32 16.92 0.55
C TYR A 180 -20.26 16.18 -0.79
N THR A 181 -21.23 16.48 -1.65
CA THR A 181 -21.34 15.96 -3.04
C THR A 181 -21.65 17.10 -4.04
N GLY A 182 -21.43 18.35 -3.60
CA GLY A 182 -21.69 19.54 -4.41
C GLY A 182 -20.70 19.71 -5.55
N GLU A 183 -20.83 20.83 -6.27
CA GLU A 183 -19.99 21.15 -7.42
C GLU A 183 -18.49 21.05 -7.06
N GLY A 184 -17.71 20.41 -7.92
CA GLY A 184 -16.27 20.31 -7.79
C GLY A 184 -15.76 19.27 -6.78
N TYR A 185 -16.60 18.48 -6.10
CA TYR A 185 -16.15 17.52 -5.07
C TYR A 185 -15.22 16.42 -5.60
N LEU A 186 -15.10 16.27 -6.94
CA LEU A 186 -14.18 15.36 -7.62
C LEU A 186 -13.13 16.12 -8.46
N VAL A 187 -13.02 17.45 -8.30
CA VAL A 187 -11.99 18.24 -8.97
C VAL A 187 -10.65 17.96 -8.31
N GLY A 188 -9.71 17.45 -9.09
CA GLY A 188 -8.31 17.23 -8.74
C GLY A 188 -7.37 17.92 -9.72
N SER A 189 -6.08 17.62 -9.65
CA SER A 189 -5.02 18.10 -10.53
C SER A 189 -4.27 16.99 -11.25
N GLY A 190 -4.70 15.73 -11.01
CA GLY A 190 -4.04 14.54 -11.53
C GLY A 190 -4.26 14.29 -13.02
N PRO A 191 -3.64 13.24 -13.57
CA PRO A 191 -3.64 12.96 -15.01
C PRO A 191 -5.00 12.58 -15.60
N TYR A 192 -5.97 12.22 -14.77
CA TYR A 192 -7.31 11.85 -15.23
C TYR A 192 -8.40 12.50 -14.39
N LYS A 193 -9.48 12.92 -15.06
CA LYS A 193 -10.69 13.49 -14.47
C LYS A 193 -11.77 12.42 -14.34
N VAL A 194 -12.49 12.43 -13.23
CA VAL A 194 -13.68 11.58 -13.06
C VAL A 194 -14.80 12.09 -13.95
N VAL A 195 -15.33 11.24 -14.81
CA VAL A 195 -16.50 11.53 -15.66
C VAL A 195 -17.72 10.72 -15.28
N GLU A 196 -17.51 9.56 -14.59
CA GLU A 196 -18.61 8.75 -14.08
C GLU A 196 -18.17 8.03 -12.79
N TYR A 197 -19.06 8.04 -11.81
CA TYR A 197 -18.99 7.19 -10.64
C TYR A 197 -20.40 6.69 -10.30
N ASN A 198 -20.55 5.38 -10.23
CA ASN A 198 -21.81 4.73 -9.86
C ASN A 198 -21.54 3.70 -8.75
N SER A 199 -21.96 4.03 -7.53
CA SER A 199 -21.78 3.16 -6.35
C SER A 199 -22.54 1.85 -6.47
N ASP A 200 -23.75 1.87 -7.02
CA ASP A 200 -24.62 0.68 -7.09
C ASP A 200 -24.06 -0.38 -8.05
N LYS A 201 -23.43 0.07 -9.14
CA LYS A 201 -22.76 -0.80 -10.11
C LYS A 201 -21.30 -1.07 -9.76
N GLY A 202 -20.71 -0.30 -8.87
CA GLY A 202 -19.27 -0.33 -8.61
C GLY A 202 -18.43 0.07 -9.83
N SER A 203 -18.98 0.95 -10.69
CA SER A 203 -18.32 1.40 -11.91
C SER A 203 -17.76 2.80 -11.80
N TYR A 204 -16.64 3.01 -12.52
CA TYR A 204 -15.96 4.31 -12.59
C TYR A 204 -15.46 4.51 -14.01
N ALA A 205 -15.51 5.76 -14.48
CA ALA A 205 -14.87 6.18 -15.70
C ALA A 205 -14.12 7.48 -15.50
N PHE A 206 -12.92 7.52 -16.07
CA PHE A 206 -12.01 8.65 -16.00
C PHE A 206 -11.54 8.99 -17.41
N GLU A 207 -11.44 10.26 -17.74
CA GLU A 207 -10.89 10.74 -18.99
C GLU A 207 -9.55 11.44 -18.78
N ALA A 208 -8.64 11.27 -19.72
CA ALA A 208 -7.34 11.95 -19.71
C ALA A 208 -7.51 13.46 -19.58
N PHE A 209 -6.78 14.08 -18.68
CA PHE A 209 -6.73 15.53 -18.56
C PHE A 209 -5.72 16.09 -19.55
N ASN A 210 -6.20 16.71 -20.64
CA ASN A 210 -5.34 17.19 -21.72
C ASN A 210 -4.36 18.30 -21.29
N ASP A 211 -4.76 19.11 -20.29
CA ASP A 211 -3.92 20.17 -19.70
C ASP A 211 -3.05 19.66 -18.54
N PHE A 212 -2.91 18.34 -18.38
CA PHE A 212 -2.07 17.80 -17.34
C PHE A 212 -0.62 18.23 -17.51
N TRP A 213 -0.04 18.76 -16.46
CA TRP A 213 1.27 19.41 -16.44
C TRP A 213 2.47 18.42 -16.52
N GLY A 214 2.25 17.14 -16.15
CA GLY A 214 3.31 16.13 -16.06
C GLY A 214 3.37 15.19 -17.26
N MET A 215 3.81 13.96 -17.02
CA MET A 215 3.89 12.91 -18.04
C MET A 215 2.52 12.65 -18.68
N LYS A 216 2.52 12.51 -20.00
CA LYS A 216 1.30 12.31 -20.80
C LYS A 216 0.50 11.08 -20.35
N PRO A 217 -0.84 11.16 -20.20
CA PRO A 217 -1.70 10.01 -19.97
C PRO A 217 -1.53 8.94 -21.04
N ALA A 218 -1.42 7.68 -20.62
CA ALA A 218 -1.19 6.53 -21.49
C ALA A 218 -2.46 6.02 -22.20
N ALA A 219 -3.63 6.39 -21.69
CA ALA A 219 -4.92 6.05 -22.26
C ALA A 219 -5.80 7.30 -22.36
N LYS A 220 -6.70 7.34 -23.35
CA LYS A 220 -7.73 8.41 -23.39
C LYS A 220 -8.74 8.24 -22.27
N ARG A 221 -8.99 6.99 -21.84
CA ARG A 221 -10.00 6.66 -20.83
C ARG A 221 -9.55 5.49 -19.97
N LEU A 222 -9.84 5.55 -18.68
CA LEU A 222 -9.71 4.43 -17.74
C LEU A 222 -11.11 4.05 -17.28
N GLU A 223 -11.43 2.76 -17.26
CA GLU A 223 -12.74 2.27 -16.84
C GLU A 223 -12.59 1.14 -15.83
N TRP A 224 -13.35 1.21 -14.76
CA TRP A 224 -13.61 0.09 -13.86
C TRP A 224 -15.04 -0.37 -14.09
N ILE A 225 -15.18 -1.57 -14.59
CA ILE A 225 -16.49 -2.15 -14.97
C ILE A 225 -16.81 -3.38 -14.10
N PRO A 226 -18.07 -3.58 -13.70
CA PRO A 226 -18.45 -4.78 -12.97
C PRO A 226 -18.33 -6.00 -13.89
N VAL A 227 -17.62 -7.03 -13.40
CA VAL A 227 -17.49 -8.32 -14.08
C VAL A 227 -17.69 -9.45 -13.07
N SER A 228 -18.47 -10.45 -13.43
CA SER A 228 -18.75 -11.61 -12.57
C SER A 228 -17.59 -12.60 -12.58
N ASP A 229 -17.01 -12.88 -13.75
CA ASP A 229 -15.84 -13.74 -13.93
C ASP A 229 -14.69 -12.95 -14.57
N PRO A 230 -13.73 -12.48 -13.76
CA PRO A 230 -12.59 -11.69 -14.27
C PRO A 230 -11.72 -12.47 -15.25
N VAL A 231 -11.55 -13.80 -15.07
CA VAL A 231 -10.74 -14.64 -15.94
C VAL A 231 -11.36 -14.69 -17.34
N LEU A 232 -12.64 -14.97 -17.41
CA LEU A 232 -13.38 -15.00 -18.66
C LEU A 232 -13.43 -13.62 -19.33
N ALA A 233 -13.64 -12.55 -18.55
CA ALA A 233 -13.64 -11.17 -19.05
C ALA A 233 -12.28 -10.78 -19.66
N LEU A 234 -11.16 -11.17 -19.05
CA LEU A 234 -9.83 -10.96 -19.63
C LEU A 234 -9.66 -11.72 -20.95
N GLU A 235 -10.06 -12.99 -20.99
CA GLU A 235 -9.93 -13.85 -22.18
C GLU A 235 -10.77 -13.33 -23.36
N ARG A 236 -11.93 -12.74 -23.08
CA ARG A 236 -12.79 -12.08 -24.07
C ARG A 236 -12.38 -10.65 -24.45
N GLY A 237 -11.41 -10.06 -23.74
CA GLY A 237 -10.96 -8.68 -23.97
C GLY A 237 -11.90 -7.62 -23.40
N GLU A 238 -12.78 -7.99 -22.48
CA GLU A 238 -13.67 -7.07 -21.77
C GLU A 238 -12.90 -6.23 -20.75
N VAL A 239 -11.83 -6.79 -20.16
CA VAL A 239 -10.88 -6.11 -19.27
C VAL A 239 -9.43 -6.32 -19.72
N SER A 240 -8.58 -5.34 -19.42
CA SER A 240 -7.17 -5.30 -19.85
C SER A 240 -6.22 -5.96 -18.87
N ILE A 241 -6.57 -5.98 -17.57
CA ILE A 241 -5.76 -6.52 -16.49
C ILE A 241 -6.62 -7.03 -15.34
N ILE A 242 -6.22 -8.16 -14.76
CA ILE A 242 -6.87 -8.76 -13.58
C ILE A 242 -5.84 -9.31 -12.60
N SER A 243 -6.23 -9.42 -11.33
CA SER A 243 -5.53 -10.28 -10.37
C SER A 243 -6.09 -11.70 -10.46
N ILE A 244 -5.22 -12.70 -10.39
CA ILE A 244 -5.59 -14.11 -10.46
C ILE A 244 -5.10 -14.89 -9.25
N SER A 245 -5.76 -16.01 -8.96
CA SER A 245 -5.25 -17.03 -8.04
C SER A 245 -4.08 -17.80 -8.66
N PRO A 246 -3.11 -18.28 -7.85
CA PRO A 246 -2.06 -19.19 -8.32
C PRO A 246 -2.58 -20.43 -9.06
N ASN A 247 -3.84 -20.81 -8.80
CA ASN A 247 -4.47 -22.00 -9.40
C ASN A 247 -4.66 -21.93 -10.92
N VAL A 248 -4.70 -20.73 -11.48
CA VAL A 248 -4.97 -20.53 -12.92
C VAL A 248 -3.77 -19.93 -13.67
N ILE A 249 -2.64 -19.72 -13.01
CA ILE A 249 -1.47 -19.05 -13.60
C ILE A 249 -0.91 -19.79 -14.82
N ASP A 250 -0.98 -21.12 -14.84
CA ASP A 250 -0.43 -21.94 -15.91
C ASP A 250 -1.13 -21.73 -17.26
N ARG A 251 -2.37 -21.19 -17.26
CA ARG A 251 -3.07 -20.79 -18.49
C ARG A 251 -2.36 -19.66 -19.25
N TYR A 252 -1.55 -18.86 -18.54
CA TYR A 252 -0.97 -17.63 -19.06
C TYR A 252 0.54 -17.64 -19.21
N LYS A 253 1.28 -18.49 -18.47
CA LYS A 253 2.75 -18.52 -18.45
C LYS A 253 3.41 -18.61 -19.82
N ASN A 254 2.84 -19.42 -20.73
CA ASN A 254 3.39 -19.69 -22.06
C ASN A 254 2.54 -19.10 -23.18
N ASN A 255 1.68 -18.12 -22.87
CA ASN A 255 0.80 -17.51 -23.85
C ASN A 255 1.27 -16.08 -24.17
N ASN A 256 1.80 -15.88 -25.37
CA ASN A 256 2.39 -14.61 -25.81
C ASN A 256 1.43 -13.42 -25.82
N LYS A 257 0.10 -13.65 -25.82
CA LYS A 257 -0.91 -12.59 -25.74
C LYS A 257 -0.94 -11.88 -24.38
N TYR A 258 -0.45 -12.57 -23.34
CA TYR A 258 -0.55 -12.09 -21.97
C TYR A 258 0.82 -11.75 -21.40
N GLY A 259 0.85 -10.75 -20.52
CA GLY A 259 1.95 -10.50 -19.62
C GLY A 259 1.57 -10.87 -18.20
N LEU A 260 2.57 -11.26 -17.42
CA LEU A 260 2.44 -11.63 -16.01
C LEU A 260 3.25 -10.68 -15.15
N VAL A 261 2.67 -10.28 -14.02
CA VAL A 261 3.36 -9.63 -12.90
C VAL A 261 3.18 -10.53 -11.70
N VAL A 262 4.29 -11.06 -11.17
CA VAL A 262 4.31 -11.90 -9.97
C VAL A 262 5.26 -11.22 -8.98
N GLU A 263 4.73 -10.69 -7.91
CA GLU A 263 5.48 -9.89 -6.96
C GLU A 263 5.01 -10.14 -5.52
N ASN A 264 5.93 -10.12 -4.55
CA ASN A 264 5.57 -10.21 -3.15
C ASN A 264 4.59 -9.08 -2.77
N SER A 265 3.44 -9.46 -2.24
CA SER A 265 2.37 -8.50 -1.92
C SER A 265 2.70 -7.58 -0.74
N PHE A 266 3.70 -7.94 0.08
CA PHE A 266 3.93 -7.36 1.41
C PHE A 266 2.69 -7.43 2.33
N HIS A 267 1.74 -8.34 2.01
CA HIS A 267 0.60 -8.64 2.88
C HIS A 267 0.89 -9.92 3.63
N THR A 268 1.16 -9.81 4.92
CA THR A 268 1.55 -10.93 5.76
C THR A 268 0.33 -11.52 6.46
N PHE A 269 0.12 -12.83 6.31
CA PHE A 269 -0.73 -13.60 7.21
C PHE A 269 -0.03 -13.78 8.54
N ARG A 270 -0.77 -13.62 9.63
CA ARG A 270 -0.25 -13.75 10.98
C ARG A 270 -1.24 -14.47 11.87
N LEU A 271 -0.72 -15.35 12.71
CA LEU A 271 -1.43 -15.94 13.82
C LEU A 271 -1.20 -15.06 15.05
N VAL A 272 -2.27 -14.51 15.57
CA VAL A 272 -2.26 -13.71 16.80
C VAL A 272 -2.96 -14.47 17.91
N TRP A 273 -2.54 -14.24 19.15
CA TRP A 273 -3.16 -14.78 20.36
C TRP A 273 -3.37 -13.67 21.38
N ASN A 274 -4.45 -13.78 22.12
CA ASN A 274 -4.77 -12.86 23.21
C ASN A 274 -4.15 -13.41 24.49
N GLN A 275 -3.08 -12.78 24.99
CA GLN A 275 -2.36 -13.23 26.18
C GLN A 275 -3.17 -13.08 27.48
N GLU A 276 -4.25 -12.27 27.47
CA GLU A 276 -5.18 -12.13 28.60
C GLU A 276 -6.19 -13.28 28.68
N LYS A 277 -6.49 -13.93 27.54
CA LYS A 277 -7.46 -15.05 27.47
C LYS A 277 -6.78 -16.40 27.38
N VAL A 278 -5.61 -16.48 26.77
CA VAL A 278 -4.81 -17.72 26.64
C VAL A 278 -3.59 -17.60 27.54
N ASN A 279 -3.78 -17.90 28.85
CA ASN A 279 -2.73 -17.75 29.85
C ASN A 279 -1.45 -18.51 29.50
N ALA A 280 -1.54 -19.66 28.84
CA ALA A 280 -0.38 -20.40 28.36
C ALA A 280 0.52 -19.58 27.44
N CYS A 281 -0.05 -18.66 26.65
CA CYS A 281 0.70 -17.77 25.75
C CYS A 281 1.41 -16.61 26.48
N GLN A 282 1.26 -16.45 27.78
CA GLN A 282 2.12 -15.57 28.58
C GLN A 282 3.55 -16.12 28.67
N ASP A 283 3.70 -17.46 28.67
CA ASP A 283 5.00 -18.14 28.61
C ASP A 283 5.58 -18.05 27.17
N LYS A 284 6.74 -17.37 27.01
CA LYS A 284 7.38 -17.27 25.69
C LYS A 284 7.82 -18.61 25.12
N ASN A 285 8.04 -19.64 25.96
CA ASN A 285 8.36 -20.99 25.47
C ASN A 285 7.17 -21.60 24.73
N VAL A 286 5.94 -21.37 25.21
CA VAL A 286 4.72 -21.80 24.51
C VAL A 286 4.60 -21.05 23.16
N ARG A 287 4.86 -19.75 23.12
CA ARG A 287 4.83 -18.99 21.87
C ARG A 287 5.90 -19.48 20.87
N LYS A 288 7.10 -19.78 21.35
CA LYS A 288 8.17 -20.39 20.53
C LYS A 288 7.79 -21.81 20.07
N ALA A 289 7.13 -22.60 20.94
CA ALA A 289 6.63 -23.92 20.56
C ALA A 289 5.62 -23.84 19.40
N ILE A 290 4.69 -22.89 19.45
CA ILE A 290 3.74 -22.63 18.37
C ILE A 290 4.50 -22.33 17.05
N ALA A 291 5.55 -21.50 17.11
CA ALA A 291 6.33 -21.14 15.94
C ALA A 291 7.11 -22.32 15.33
N TYR A 292 7.64 -23.21 16.14
CA TYR A 292 8.30 -24.44 15.67
C TYR A 292 7.31 -25.50 15.17
N ALA A 293 6.08 -25.55 15.71
CA ALA A 293 5.10 -26.58 15.39
C ALA A 293 4.39 -26.33 14.05
N ILE A 294 4.28 -25.09 13.58
CA ILE A 294 3.56 -24.76 12.35
C ILE A 294 4.51 -24.86 11.15
N ASN A 295 4.19 -25.77 10.22
CA ASN A 295 4.92 -25.89 8.95
C ASN A 295 4.49 -24.82 7.97
N ARG A 296 5.14 -23.65 8.05
CA ARG A 296 4.83 -22.46 7.25
C ARG A 296 5.13 -22.66 5.77
N GLU A 297 6.16 -23.42 5.41
CA GLU A 297 6.48 -23.81 4.04
C GLU A 297 5.33 -24.65 3.44
N SER A 298 4.81 -25.62 4.21
CA SER A 298 3.65 -26.41 3.79
C SER A 298 2.37 -25.56 3.60
N LEU A 299 2.20 -24.50 4.40
CA LEU A 299 1.09 -23.55 4.17
C LEU A 299 1.22 -22.86 2.81
N ILE A 300 2.42 -22.35 2.46
CA ILE A 300 2.68 -21.71 1.17
C ILE A 300 2.42 -22.69 0.02
N GLU A 301 2.94 -23.91 0.12
CA GLU A 301 2.76 -24.92 -0.91
C GLU A 301 1.30 -25.29 -1.14
N LYS A 302 0.55 -25.56 -0.05
CA LYS A 302 -0.84 -26.03 -0.11
C LYS A 302 -1.87 -24.94 -0.44
N LEU A 303 -1.58 -23.69 -0.07
CA LEU A 303 -2.53 -22.58 -0.20
C LEU A 303 -2.18 -21.66 -1.37
N GLU A 304 -0.88 -21.48 -1.65
CA GLU A 304 -0.37 -20.54 -2.66
C GLU A 304 0.41 -21.24 -3.79
N LYS A 305 0.47 -22.59 -3.81
CA LYS A 305 1.26 -23.34 -4.83
C LYS A 305 2.71 -22.85 -4.99
N GLY A 306 3.35 -22.49 -3.89
CA GLY A 306 4.71 -21.95 -3.87
C GLY A 306 4.80 -20.44 -4.13
N TYR A 307 3.70 -19.74 -4.47
CA TYR A 307 3.69 -18.29 -4.68
C TYR A 307 3.52 -17.53 -3.37
N GLY A 308 4.56 -17.51 -2.58
CA GLY A 308 4.60 -16.82 -1.30
C GLY A 308 5.98 -16.89 -0.66
N HIS A 309 6.18 -16.09 0.38
CA HIS A 309 7.46 -15.95 1.06
C HIS A 309 7.27 -16.05 2.57
N LEU A 310 8.14 -16.80 3.25
CA LEU A 310 8.14 -16.85 4.70
C LEU A 310 8.30 -15.46 5.28
N SER A 311 7.42 -15.10 6.20
CA SER A 311 7.53 -13.83 6.91
C SER A 311 8.59 -13.91 8.02
N SER A 312 9.31 -12.79 8.18
CA SER A 312 10.34 -12.65 9.22
C SER A 312 9.71 -12.68 10.62
N PRO A 313 10.25 -13.44 11.59
CA PRO A 313 9.84 -13.34 12.98
C PRO A 313 9.98 -11.94 13.58
N GLY A 314 10.95 -11.15 13.11
CA GLY A 314 11.12 -9.73 13.48
C GLY A 314 10.18 -8.77 12.73
N TYR A 315 9.29 -9.31 11.91
CA TYR A 315 8.20 -8.60 11.22
C TYR A 315 8.63 -7.59 10.14
N ILE A 316 9.91 -7.36 9.91
CA ILE A 316 10.39 -6.54 8.80
C ILE A 316 10.71 -7.46 7.62
N VAL A 317 10.17 -7.12 6.43
CA VAL A 317 10.34 -7.93 5.22
C VAL A 317 11.80 -7.92 4.75
N SER A 318 12.28 -9.04 4.21
CA SER A 318 13.70 -9.23 3.84
C SER A 318 14.21 -8.29 2.75
N THR A 319 13.31 -7.70 1.95
CA THR A 319 13.66 -6.71 0.92
C THR A 319 13.81 -5.29 1.48
N ASN A 320 13.41 -5.04 2.75
CA ASN A 320 13.56 -3.74 3.38
C ASN A 320 15.03 -3.49 3.77
N PRO A 321 15.61 -2.32 3.49
CA PRO A 321 17.00 -1.98 3.87
C PRO A 321 17.27 -2.07 5.38
N MET A 322 16.23 -2.00 6.22
CA MET A 322 16.29 -2.09 7.68
C MET A 322 16.06 -3.53 8.21
N TYR A 323 16.00 -4.53 7.35
CA TYR A 323 15.86 -5.93 7.75
C TYR A 323 17.12 -6.44 8.46
N ASN A 324 16.93 -7.13 9.59
CA ASN A 324 18.00 -7.82 10.31
C ASN A 324 18.04 -9.30 9.92
N PRO A 325 19.05 -9.78 9.18
CA PRO A 325 19.14 -11.19 8.77
C PRO A 325 19.54 -12.15 9.91
N ASN A 326 20.06 -11.60 11.03
CA ASN A 326 20.66 -12.36 12.14
C ASN A 326 19.69 -12.66 13.29
N ILE A 327 18.38 -12.42 13.12
CA ILE A 327 17.38 -12.72 14.13
C ILE A 327 17.12 -14.23 14.27
N THR A 328 16.60 -14.63 15.43
CA THR A 328 16.14 -16.01 15.69
C THR A 328 15.13 -16.43 14.63
N LYS A 329 15.36 -17.60 14.03
CA LYS A 329 14.46 -18.27 13.08
C LYS A 329 13.84 -19.49 13.73
N TYR A 330 12.65 -19.84 13.27
CA TYR A 330 11.86 -20.96 13.81
C TYR A 330 11.56 -21.96 12.67
N PRO A 331 12.55 -22.81 12.28
CA PRO A 331 12.31 -23.88 11.32
C PRO A 331 11.35 -24.90 11.93
N TYR A 332 10.51 -25.52 11.09
CA TYR A 332 9.55 -26.52 11.53
C TYR A 332 10.24 -27.68 12.26
N SER A 333 9.84 -27.93 13.49
CA SER A 333 10.29 -29.06 14.33
C SER A 333 9.28 -29.34 15.42
N VAL A 334 8.57 -30.46 15.30
CA VAL A 334 7.59 -30.91 16.29
C VAL A 334 8.30 -31.33 17.59
N GLU A 335 9.49 -31.93 17.48
CA GLU A 335 10.28 -32.39 18.63
C GLU A 335 10.64 -31.20 19.53
N LYS A 336 11.23 -30.16 18.93
CA LYS A 336 11.61 -28.95 19.66
C LYS A 336 10.40 -28.22 20.24
N ALA A 337 9.28 -28.23 19.51
CA ALA A 337 8.04 -27.64 19.99
C ALA A 337 7.51 -28.41 21.24
N LYS A 338 7.53 -29.77 21.23
CA LYS A 338 7.14 -30.59 22.39
C LYS A 338 8.04 -30.36 23.62
N GLU A 339 9.35 -30.24 23.42
CA GLU A 339 10.30 -29.91 24.50
C GLU A 339 9.92 -28.58 25.18
N LEU A 340 9.59 -27.54 24.39
CA LEU A 340 9.21 -26.24 24.91
C LEU A 340 7.84 -26.22 25.58
N MET A 341 6.90 -27.08 25.14
CA MET A 341 5.58 -27.22 25.76
C MET A 341 5.64 -27.89 27.14
N LYS A 342 6.63 -28.73 27.39
CA LYS A 342 6.79 -29.47 28.67
C LYS A 342 5.51 -30.17 29.14
N GLY A 343 4.77 -30.77 28.22
CA GLY A 343 3.51 -31.46 28.49
C GLY A 343 2.30 -30.56 28.77
N LYS A 344 2.43 -29.24 28.63
CA LYS A 344 1.29 -28.31 28.74
C LYS A 344 0.29 -28.59 27.62
N THR A 345 -1.00 -28.48 27.96
CA THR A 345 -2.11 -28.56 26.99
C THR A 345 -2.88 -27.27 26.95
N VAL A 346 -3.39 -26.92 25.77
CA VAL A 346 -4.20 -25.71 25.54
C VAL A 346 -5.41 -26.10 24.72
N ASN A 347 -6.62 -25.73 25.18
CA ASN A 347 -7.84 -25.83 24.40
C ASN A 347 -8.33 -24.43 24.16
N ALA A 348 -8.52 -24.05 22.91
CA ALA A 348 -8.90 -22.67 22.54
C ALA A 348 -9.63 -22.63 21.19
N THR A 349 -10.19 -21.47 20.87
CA THR A 349 -10.78 -21.17 19.57
C THR A 349 -9.82 -20.38 18.70
N ILE A 350 -9.84 -20.61 17.39
CA ILE A 350 -9.19 -19.77 16.38
C ILE A 350 -10.25 -19.07 15.55
N LEU A 351 -10.29 -17.74 15.63
CA LEU A 351 -11.22 -16.88 14.92
C LEU A 351 -10.67 -16.54 13.55
N VAL A 352 -11.46 -16.77 12.49
CA VAL A 352 -11.10 -16.50 11.10
C VAL A 352 -12.25 -15.81 10.37
N SER A 353 -11.98 -15.21 9.21
CA SER A 353 -13.07 -14.78 8.33
C SER A 353 -13.68 -15.98 7.60
N ASN A 354 -14.87 -15.77 7.01
CA ASN A 354 -15.55 -16.78 6.18
C ASN A 354 -14.87 -16.98 4.80
N ASN A 355 -13.66 -16.44 4.60
CA ASN A 355 -12.85 -16.69 3.42
C ASN A 355 -12.38 -18.16 3.40
N PRO A 356 -12.65 -18.92 2.32
CA PRO A 356 -12.27 -20.34 2.24
C PRO A 356 -10.77 -20.60 2.44
N LYS A 357 -9.89 -19.69 2.00
CA LYS A 357 -8.44 -19.80 2.22
C LYS A 357 -8.09 -19.67 3.71
N GLU A 358 -8.67 -18.70 4.41
CA GLU A 358 -8.42 -18.52 5.85
C GLU A 358 -8.92 -19.70 6.67
N ILE A 359 -10.11 -20.25 6.34
CA ILE A 359 -10.64 -21.44 6.98
C ILE A 359 -9.70 -22.64 6.77
N LYS A 360 -9.27 -22.87 5.52
CA LYS A 360 -8.34 -23.97 5.21
C LYS A 360 -6.99 -23.79 5.91
N MET A 361 -6.49 -22.56 6.01
CA MET A 361 -5.26 -22.24 6.76
C MET A 361 -5.42 -22.57 8.24
N ALA A 362 -6.53 -22.19 8.85
CA ALA A 362 -6.81 -22.48 10.26
C ALA A 362 -6.88 -24.00 10.54
N GLU A 363 -7.52 -24.77 9.65
CA GLU A 363 -7.57 -26.23 9.80
C GLU A 363 -6.17 -26.87 9.68
N LEU A 364 -5.31 -26.38 8.78
CA LEU A 364 -3.92 -26.86 8.69
C LEU A 364 -3.11 -26.50 9.95
N ILE A 365 -3.26 -25.30 10.49
CA ILE A 365 -2.63 -24.86 11.73
C ILE A 365 -3.13 -25.69 12.92
N LYS A 366 -4.42 -25.96 13.00
CA LYS A 366 -5.02 -26.81 14.03
C LYS A 366 -4.40 -28.21 14.02
N ILE A 367 -4.22 -28.82 12.85
CA ILE A 367 -3.57 -30.13 12.70
C ILE A 367 -2.12 -30.09 13.22
N ASP A 368 -1.38 -29.05 12.88
CA ASP A 368 0.01 -28.92 13.32
C ASP A 368 0.12 -28.68 14.83
N LEU A 369 -0.72 -27.84 15.41
CA LEU A 369 -0.70 -27.50 16.83
C LEU A 369 -1.21 -28.64 17.70
N ALA A 370 -2.11 -29.50 17.20
CA ALA A 370 -2.55 -30.72 17.93
C ALA A 370 -1.40 -31.68 18.24
N LYS A 371 -0.36 -31.72 17.38
CA LYS A 371 0.85 -32.55 17.60
C LYS A 371 1.62 -32.19 18.87
N ILE A 372 1.41 -30.98 19.39
CA ILE A 372 2.10 -30.45 20.58
C ILE A 372 1.15 -30.19 21.76
N GLY A 373 -0.09 -30.70 21.71
CA GLY A 373 -1.07 -30.56 22.79
C GLY A 373 -1.87 -29.25 22.77
N ILE A 374 -1.87 -28.49 21.66
CA ILE A 374 -2.73 -27.32 21.48
C ILE A 374 -3.90 -27.71 20.57
N ASN A 375 -5.10 -27.80 21.16
CA ASN A 375 -6.33 -28.21 20.47
C ASN A 375 -7.17 -26.98 20.13
N LEU A 376 -7.30 -26.67 18.84
CA LEU A 376 -8.06 -25.53 18.37
C LEU A 376 -9.42 -25.92 17.81
N THR A 377 -10.44 -25.10 18.10
CA THR A 377 -11.75 -25.13 17.41
C THR A 377 -11.81 -23.95 16.45
N VAL A 378 -12.07 -24.21 15.17
CA VAL A 378 -12.16 -23.13 14.16
C VAL A 378 -13.54 -22.48 14.24
N LYS A 379 -13.55 -21.15 14.43
CA LYS A 379 -14.75 -20.29 14.41
C LYS A 379 -14.65 -19.32 13.24
N SER A 380 -15.52 -19.44 12.26
CA SER A 380 -15.58 -18.51 11.12
C SER A 380 -16.75 -17.55 11.24
N VAL A 381 -16.52 -16.27 10.91
CA VAL A 381 -17.52 -15.20 10.87
C VAL A 381 -17.25 -14.32 9.64
N ASP A 382 -18.13 -13.38 9.32
CA ASP A 382 -17.79 -12.42 8.28
C ASP A 382 -16.57 -11.53 8.67
N ALA A 383 -15.88 -10.99 7.66
CA ALA A 383 -14.62 -10.26 7.88
C ALA A 383 -14.78 -9.04 8.79
N LYS A 384 -15.92 -8.35 8.74
CA LYS A 384 -16.18 -7.16 9.57
C LYS A 384 -16.40 -7.54 11.03
N SER A 385 -17.13 -8.62 11.27
CA SER A 385 -17.35 -9.19 12.62
C SER A 385 -16.03 -9.69 13.21
N ARG A 386 -15.22 -10.44 12.43
CA ARG A 386 -13.87 -10.85 12.86
C ARG A 386 -13.01 -9.66 13.27
N ASP A 387 -12.97 -8.61 12.43
CA ASP A 387 -12.18 -7.41 12.69
C ASP A 387 -12.65 -6.67 13.96
N ASN A 388 -13.97 -6.60 14.20
CA ASN A 388 -14.53 -6.02 15.42
C ASN A 388 -14.21 -6.84 16.66
N ASP A 389 -14.33 -8.16 16.59
CA ASP A 389 -13.98 -9.05 17.70
C ASP A 389 -12.49 -8.93 18.06
N VAL A 390 -11.61 -8.90 17.06
CA VAL A 390 -10.16 -8.70 17.29
C VAL A 390 -9.88 -7.34 17.90
N LYS A 391 -10.48 -6.27 17.40
CA LYS A 391 -10.32 -4.91 17.93
C LYS A 391 -10.74 -4.81 19.40
N ASN A 392 -11.80 -5.52 19.78
CA ASN A 392 -12.34 -5.52 21.13
C ASN A 392 -11.71 -6.59 22.05
N GLY A 393 -10.73 -7.36 21.58
CA GLY A 393 -10.09 -8.44 22.33
C GLY A 393 -10.97 -9.68 22.53
N ASN A 394 -12.03 -9.86 21.73
CA ASN A 394 -12.98 -10.97 21.81
C ASN A 394 -12.52 -12.20 21.02
N TYR A 395 -11.27 -12.61 21.21
CA TYR A 395 -10.69 -13.80 20.58
C TYR A 395 -9.68 -14.44 21.52
N GLU A 396 -9.39 -15.73 21.30
CA GLU A 396 -8.28 -16.46 21.93
C GLU A 396 -7.11 -16.54 20.95
N PHE A 397 -7.30 -17.19 19.80
CA PHE A 397 -6.42 -17.07 18.63
C PHE A 397 -7.20 -16.42 17.47
N ALA A 398 -6.50 -15.75 16.57
CA ALA A 398 -7.11 -15.26 15.32
C ALA A 398 -6.10 -15.27 14.17
N LEU A 399 -6.61 -15.52 12.95
CA LEU A 399 -5.87 -15.28 11.72
C LEU A 399 -6.18 -13.88 11.19
N LEU A 400 -5.13 -13.13 10.92
CA LEU A 400 -5.22 -11.79 10.35
C LEU A 400 -4.30 -11.68 9.15
N LYS A 401 -4.67 -10.83 8.21
CA LYS A 401 -3.82 -10.42 7.09
C LYS A 401 -3.58 -8.92 7.19
N TYR A 402 -2.32 -8.52 7.12
CA TYR A 402 -1.93 -7.11 7.18
C TYR A 402 -0.99 -6.75 6.03
N GLY A 403 -1.21 -5.58 5.43
CA GLY A 403 -0.47 -5.11 4.27
C GLY A 403 0.40 -3.89 4.53
N SER A 404 0.97 -3.36 3.45
CA SER A 404 1.80 -2.14 3.43
C SER A 404 3.15 -2.26 4.13
N MET A 405 3.70 -3.46 4.21
CA MET A 405 5.00 -3.70 4.89
C MET A 405 6.21 -3.42 3.99
N GLY A 406 6.00 -2.99 2.74
CA GLY A 406 7.07 -2.61 1.82
C GLY A 406 7.63 -1.19 2.05
N GLY A 407 6.95 -0.36 2.84
CA GLY A 407 7.34 1.02 3.15
C GLY A 407 8.39 1.13 4.26
N ASP A 408 8.40 2.27 4.98
CA ASP A 408 9.31 2.48 6.10
C ASP A 408 9.06 1.48 7.23
N ALA A 409 10.14 1.04 7.87
CA ALA A 409 10.09 0.04 8.95
C ALA A 409 9.30 0.49 10.20
N ASP A 410 8.90 1.76 10.32
CA ASP A 410 8.09 2.25 11.43
C ASP A 410 6.72 1.57 11.55
N TYR A 411 6.25 0.86 10.54
CA TYR A 411 5.01 0.08 10.66
C TYR A 411 5.02 -0.92 11.82
N VAL A 412 6.19 -1.39 12.27
CA VAL A 412 6.32 -2.25 13.46
C VAL A 412 5.80 -1.55 14.73
N ARG A 413 5.91 -0.22 14.82
CA ARG A 413 5.40 0.55 15.94
C ARG A 413 3.87 0.47 16.04
N SER A 414 3.16 0.54 14.93
CA SER A 414 1.70 0.44 14.91
C SER A 414 1.19 -0.94 15.38
N VAL A 415 2.02 -1.97 15.29
CA VAL A 415 1.67 -3.35 15.63
C VAL A 415 2.10 -3.71 17.06
N TYR A 416 3.31 -3.32 17.45
CA TYR A 416 3.94 -3.82 18.67
C TYR A 416 3.98 -2.84 19.84
N SER A 417 3.73 -1.54 19.61
CA SER A 417 3.70 -0.60 20.73
C SER A 417 2.51 -0.83 21.65
N SER A 418 2.78 -0.95 22.94
CA SER A 418 1.72 -1.07 23.96
C SER A 418 0.93 0.23 24.15
N THR A 419 1.48 1.37 23.67
CA THR A 419 0.87 2.69 23.74
C THR A 419 0.11 3.07 22.45
N ALA A 420 0.14 2.23 21.41
CA ALA A 420 -0.61 2.47 20.18
C ALA A 420 -2.11 2.62 20.51
N LYS A 421 -2.68 3.77 20.13
CA LYS A 421 -4.11 4.02 20.30
C LYS A 421 -4.87 3.10 19.37
N SER A 422 -5.43 2.05 19.92
CA SER A 422 -6.41 1.10 19.35
C SER A 422 -6.27 0.76 17.85
N GLY A 423 -6.47 -0.49 17.54
CA GLY A 423 -6.59 -0.96 16.18
C GLY A 423 -6.60 -2.50 16.17
N ILE A 424 -7.12 -3.06 15.11
CA ILE A 424 -7.08 -4.50 14.79
C ILE A 424 -5.65 -5.07 14.81
N GLN A 425 -4.65 -4.21 14.87
CA GLN A 425 -3.23 -4.58 14.79
C GLN A 425 -2.60 -4.78 16.16
N ARG A 426 -3.17 -4.19 17.21
CA ARG A 426 -2.63 -4.28 18.55
C ARG A 426 -2.67 -5.74 19.06
N ILE A 427 -1.56 -6.17 19.66
CA ILE A 427 -1.45 -7.48 20.29
C ILE A 427 -1.99 -7.38 21.72
N GLN A 428 -3.11 -8.07 21.99
CA GLN A 428 -3.76 -8.02 23.30
C GLN A 428 -2.93 -8.70 24.38
N GLY A 429 -2.77 -8.01 25.52
CA GLY A 429 -2.03 -8.52 26.68
C GLY A 429 -0.51 -8.46 26.58
N TYR A 430 0.06 -8.04 25.43
CA TYR A 430 1.50 -7.88 25.29
C TYR A 430 1.95 -6.47 25.68
N LYS A 431 2.96 -6.37 26.53
CA LYS A 431 3.61 -5.13 26.93
C LYS A 431 5.11 -5.38 27.13
N ASN A 432 5.93 -4.56 26.51
CA ASN A 432 7.38 -4.58 26.72
C ASN A 432 7.90 -3.13 26.67
N LYS A 433 8.34 -2.64 27.84
CA LYS A 433 8.78 -1.24 27.98
C LYS A 433 10.03 -0.94 27.14
N GLU A 434 11.00 -1.87 27.09
CA GLU A 434 12.21 -1.69 26.29
C GLU A 434 11.87 -1.56 24.80
N LEU A 435 10.96 -2.42 24.33
CA LEU A 435 10.47 -2.35 22.95
C LEU A 435 9.74 -1.02 22.67
N ASP A 436 8.88 -0.57 23.56
CA ASP A 436 8.17 0.71 23.41
C ASP A 436 9.16 1.88 23.34
N ASP A 437 10.17 1.90 24.19
CA ASP A 437 11.21 2.94 24.21
C ASP A 437 12.02 2.94 22.89
N LEU A 438 12.41 1.77 22.38
CA LEU A 438 13.12 1.62 21.11
C LEU A 438 12.25 2.02 19.92
N LEU A 439 10.97 1.64 19.89
CA LEU A 439 10.00 2.03 18.85
C LEU A 439 9.84 3.55 18.77
N MET A 440 9.97 4.26 19.88
CA MET A 440 9.95 5.73 19.89
C MET A 440 11.31 6.33 19.56
N ALA A 441 12.41 5.72 20.01
CA ALA A 441 13.76 6.19 19.74
C ALA A 441 14.10 6.21 18.25
N GLN A 442 13.73 5.15 17.50
CA GLN A 442 14.00 5.07 16.06
C GLN A 442 13.33 6.21 15.25
N LEU A 443 12.20 6.77 15.72
CA LEU A 443 11.55 7.93 15.09
C LEU A 443 12.27 9.26 15.31
N ARG A 444 13.14 9.32 16.31
CA ARG A 444 13.87 10.54 16.68
C ARG A 444 15.33 10.52 16.21
N GLU A 445 15.79 9.34 15.77
CA GLU A 445 17.17 9.18 15.33
C GLU A 445 17.35 9.75 13.91
N LYS A 446 18.28 10.72 13.78
CA LYS A 446 18.60 11.39 12.51
C LYS A 446 19.63 10.62 11.71
N ASP A 447 20.54 9.93 12.39
CA ASP A 447 21.55 9.11 11.74
C ASP A 447 20.93 7.78 11.27
N SER A 448 20.94 7.54 9.97
CA SER A 448 20.33 6.36 9.36
C SER A 448 20.98 5.04 9.80
N LYS A 449 22.31 5.05 10.13
CA LYS A 449 23.02 3.87 10.62
C LYS A 449 22.59 3.54 12.04
N LYS A 450 22.53 4.55 12.92
CA LYS A 450 22.06 4.39 14.30
C LYS A 450 20.59 3.98 14.34
N ARG A 451 19.75 4.57 13.46
CA ARG A 451 18.36 4.16 13.31
C ARG A 451 18.25 2.68 12.92
N LYS A 452 19.10 2.23 12.00
CA LYS A 452 19.16 0.81 11.59
C LYS A 452 19.55 -0.10 12.76
N GLU A 453 20.51 0.30 13.59
CA GLU A 453 20.91 -0.45 14.79
C GLU A 453 19.76 -0.57 15.79
N ILE A 454 19.01 0.51 16.02
CA ILE A 454 17.79 0.49 16.86
C ILE A 454 16.76 -0.46 16.27
N LEU A 455 16.49 -0.40 14.97
CA LEU A 455 15.54 -1.29 14.30
C LEU A 455 16.00 -2.76 14.30
N TYR A 456 17.31 -3.02 14.34
CA TYR A 456 17.84 -4.37 14.51
C TYR A 456 17.51 -4.92 15.90
N LYS A 457 17.71 -4.14 16.97
CA LYS A 457 17.34 -4.52 18.34
C LYS A 457 15.82 -4.76 18.46
N ILE A 458 15.01 -3.89 17.86
CA ILE A 458 13.54 -4.09 17.79
C ILE A 458 13.21 -5.45 17.20
N GLN A 459 13.81 -5.82 16.07
CA GLN A 459 13.59 -7.11 15.43
C GLN A 459 14.05 -8.31 16.28
N GLU A 460 15.16 -8.17 16.98
CA GLU A 460 15.68 -9.21 17.90
C GLU A 460 14.69 -9.46 19.05
N ILE A 461 14.19 -8.38 19.67
CA ILE A 461 13.20 -8.50 20.75
C ILE A 461 11.91 -9.12 20.23
N ILE A 462 11.38 -8.64 19.09
CA ILE A 462 10.15 -9.17 18.50
C ILE A 462 10.31 -10.66 18.16
N ALA A 463 11.44 -11.04 17.58
CA ALA A 463 11.71 -12.42 17.20
C ALA A 463 11.90 -13.34 18.41
N ASP A 464 12.51 -12.87 19.51
CA ASP A 464 12.69 -13.66 20.73
C ASP A 464 11.41 -13.77 21.55
N GLU A 465 10.68 -12.67 21.70
CA GLU A 465 9.43 -12.61 22.47
C GLU A 465 8.25 -13.27 21.75
N LEU A 466 8.22 -13.23 20.42
CA LEU A 466 7.14 -13.73 19.56
C LEU A 466 5.73 -13.39 20.11
N PRO A 467 5.38 -12.13 20.26
CA PRO A 467 4.04 -11.78 20.75
C PRO A 467 2.91 -12.18 19.79
N MET A 468 3.24 -12.42 18.54
CA MET A 468 2.43 -13.08 17.51
C MET A 468 3.35 -13.82 16.54
N LEU A 469 2.82 -14.71 15.69
CA LEU A 469 3.59 -15.39 14.66
C LEU A 469 3.26 -14.85 13.26
N PRO A 470 4.19 -14.14 12.60
CA PRO A 470 4.12 -13.91 11.17
C PRO A 470 4.27 -15.23 10.41
N LEU A 471 3.29 -15.58 9.58
CA LEU A 471 3.29 -16.85 8.86
C LEU A 471 4.04 -16.73 7.54
N TYR A 472 3.40 -16.12 6.57
CA TYR A 472 3.95 -15.86 5.23
C TYR A 472 3.26 -14.67 4.56
N SER A 473 3.89 -14.11 3.54
CA SER A 473 3.26 -13.20 2.59
C SER A 473 2.99 -13.92 1.28
N GLU A 474 1.79 -13.74 0.73
CA GLU A 474 1.45 -14.26 -0.60
C GLU A 474 2.01 -13.37 -1.70
N ASP A 475 2.15 -13.89 -2.91
CA ASP A 475 2.44 -13.08 -4.08
C ASP A 475 1.15 -12.52 -4.68
N PHE A 476 1.20 -11.28 -5.17
CA PHE A 476 0.22 -10.77 -6.10
C PHE A 476 0.55 -11.26 -7.51
N ILE A 477 -0.43 -11.86 -8.15
CA ILE A 477 -0.32 -12.33 -9.52
C ILE A 477 -1.32 -11.54 -10.37
N TYR A 478 -0.78 -10.73 -11.30
CA TYR A 478 -1.57 -9.99 -12.27
C TYR A 478 -1.31 -10.52 -13.67
N VAL A 479 -2.37 -10.64 -14.43
CA VAL A 479 -2.34 -10.98 -15.86
C VAL A 479 -2.91 -9.82 -16.63
N TYR A 480 -2.24 -9.41 -17.70
CA TYR A 480 -2.69 -8.34 -18.58
C TYR A 480 -2.57 -8.73 -20.05
N ARG A 481 -3.43 -8.16 -20.89
CA ARG A 481 -3.41 -8.30 -22.33
C ARG A 481 -2.37 -7.35 -22.91
N LYS A 482 -1.33 -7.88 -23.56
CA LYS A 482 -0.25 -7.07 -24.14
C LYS A 482 -0.71 -6.18 -25.28
N ASP A 483 -1.73 -6.61 -26.03
CA ASP A 483 -2.30 -5.84 -27.14
C ASP A 483 -3.10 -4.62 -26.67
N ASP A 484 -3.64 -4.66 -25.46
CA ASP A 484 -4.37 -3.55 -24.88
C ASP A 484 -3.42 -2.53 -24.25
N TYR A 485 -2.56 -2.99 -23.35
CA TYR A 485 -1.58 -2.15 -22.63
C TYR A 485 -0.55 -3.00 -21.88
N SER A 486 0.71 -2.53 -21.83
CA SER A 486 1.81 -3.29 -21.20
C SER A 486 2.75 -2.47 -20.31
N ASN A 487 2.59 -1.14 -20.23
CA ASN A 487 3.53 -0.28 -19.48
C ASN A 487 3.18 -0.15 -17.99
N TYR A 488 2.70 -1.21 -17.37
CA TYR A 488 2.42 -1.24 -15.94
C TYR A 488 3.70 -1.06 -15.14
N ARG A 489 3.63 -0.24 -14.07
CA ARG A 489 4.74 0.07 -13.18
C ARG A 489 4.43 -0.37 -11.76
N LYS A 490 5.46 -0.49 -10.94
CA LYS A 490 5.35 -0.78 -9.52
C LYS A 490 5.99 0.33 -8.69
N ARG A 491 5.69 0.33 -7.41
CA ARG A 491 6.35 1.17 -6.41
C ARG A 491 7.21 0.28 -5.51
N TYR A 492 8.24 0.87 -4.91
CA TYR A 492 9.12 0.14 -3.98
C TYR A 492 8.37 -0.39 -2.75
N ASP A 493 7.34 0.33 -2.30
CA ASP A 493 6.55 0.01 -1.10
C ASP A 493 5.26 -0.77 -1.41
N ASN A 494 4.90 -0.90 -2.68
CA ASN A 494 3.74 -1.67 -3.12
C ASN A 494 3.88 -2.09 -4.60
N PRO A 495 4.04 -3.38 -4.88
CA PRO A 495 4.33 -3.84 -6.23
C PRO A 495 3.11 -3.98 -7.13
N VAL A 496 1.90 -3.70 -6.61
CA VAL A 496 0.67 -3.84 -7.40
C VAL A 496 0.62 -2.79 -8.50
N PRO A 497 0.52 -3.20 -9.77
CA PRO A 497 0.58 -2.28 -10.92
C PRO A 497 -0.50 -1.23 -10.92
N LEU A 498 -1.69 -1.56 -10.41
CA LEU A 498 -2.83 -0.63 -10.38
C LEU A 498 -2.75 0.38 -9.24
N PHE A 499 -1.73 0.29 -8.36
CA PHE A 499 -1.60 1.11 -7.16
C PHE A 499 -0.69 2.33 -7.34
N THR A 500 -0.38 2.64 -8.56
CA THR A 500 0.36 3.86 -8.89
C THR A 500 -0.22 4.52 -10.14
N LYS A 501 -0.42 5.83 -10.10
CA LYS A 501 -0.81 6.59 -11.29
C LYS A 501 0.24 6.49 -12.41
N LEU A 502 1.51 6.18 -12.06
CA LEU A 502 2.58 6.02 -13.03
C LEU A 502 2.33 4.88 -14.03
N SER A 503 1.52 3.88 -13.65
CA SER A 503 1.09 2.82 -14.57
C SER A 503 0.19 3.32 -15.70
N PHE A 504 -0.37 4.49 -15.56
CA PHE A 504 -1.28 5.09 -16.55
C PHE A 504 -0.67 6.30 -17.25
N LEU A 505 0.66 6.45 -17.16
CA LEU A 505 1.43 7.53 -17.77
C LEU A 505 2.47 6.97 -18.72
N ILE A 506 2.70 7.67 -19.84
CA ILE A 506 3.73 7.28 -20.81
C ILE A 506 5.11 7.53 -20.17
N LYS A 507 5.97 6.51 -20.23
CA LYS A 507 7.34 6.64 -19.77
C LYS A 507 8.12 7.45 -20.81
N GLU A 508 8.60 8.62 -20.45
CA GLU A 508 9.55 9.33 -21.29
C GLU A 508 10.79 8.47 -21.49
N LYS A 509 11.19 8.29 -22.76
CA LYS A 509 12.48 7.67 -23.06
C LYS A 509 13.56 8.68 -22.65
N LYS A 510 14.30 8.38 -21.58
CA LYS A 510 15.51 9.10 -21.21
C LYS A 510 16.60 8.82 -22.26
#